data_25fdee68b456a64f360750836060c2ef
#
_entry.id   25fdee68b456a64f360750836060c2ef
#
_cell.length_a   1.000
_cell.length_b   1.000
_cell.length_c   1.000
_cell.angle_alpha   90.00
_cell.angle_beta   90.00
_cell.angle_gamma   90.00
#
_symmetry.space_group_name_H-M   'P 1'
#
loop_
_entity.id
_entity.type
_entity.pdbx_description
1 polymer ?
#
loop_
_entity_poly.entity_id
_entity_poly.type
_entity_poly.pdbx_seq_one_letter_code
_entity_poly.pdbx_strand_id
1 'polypeptide(L)'
;LLLAASRFPGIDIRFAIDQIIARRQIQHKLPFWYEQDELIYPSRLSTEQCSSEQTALYKQQLLRGNTVCDLTGGLGIDTFYFAQKAGNVIYVERFPEYCTAAQHNFKVLNTSNIHIIHSDACDIIQTLQADTFYLDPARRGNGNKRLFALTDCEPDILQLKPLLLERARRVIVKISPMADPEETLRLLPETREIHILAVRNECKELLFILEGTTPSVQPVKIYAVNLGGTTAEPPFIFTPDEEKEAPLQVCQTLQNYLYEPHAALLKSGAFKLIATRLNLFKLHRHSHLYTSESLCQDFPGRIFTIEETYEFSGKLLKQLYRQIPKANLTTRNFPLTVAELRKRSNIKEGGDIYLFATTLYSGQRVPVSYTHLTLPTNSRV
;
A
#
# COMPACT_ATOMS: atom_id res chain seq x y z
N LEU A 1 0.11 -23.26 26.57
CA LEU A 1 1.55 -23.21 26.88
C LEU A 1 1.81 -22.56 28.24
N LEU A 2 1.25 -21.39 28.57
CA LEU A 2 1.45 -20.71 29.86
C LEU A 2 1.09 -21.63 31.08
N LEU A 3 0.01 -22.39 30.98
CA LEU A 3 -0.41 -23.36 32.02
C LEU A 3 0.53 -24.57 32.15
N ALA A 4 1.40 -24.78 31.19
CA ALA A 4 2.36 -25.87 31.17
C ALA A 4 3.82 -25.40 31.41
N ALA A 5 4.02 -24.15 31.85
CA ALA A 5 5.33 -23.56 32.08
C ALA A 5 6.24 -24.40 33.00
N SER A 6 5.64 -24.99 34.04
CA SER A 6 6.36 -25.88 34.98
C SER A 6 6.94 -27.16 34.35
N ARG A 7 6.48 -27.54 33.14
CA ARG A 7 6.97 -28.73 32.43
C ARG A 7 8.23 -28.43 31.60
N PHE A 8 8.60 -27.16 31.46
CA PHE A 8 9.74 -26.72 30.65
C PHE A 8 10.68 -25.81 31.47
N PRO A 9 11.35 -26.36 32.50
CA PRO A 9 12.27 -25.59 33.29
C PRO A 9 13.45 -25.12 32.44
N GLY A 10 13.78 -23.82 32.54
CA GLY A 10 14.87 -23.21 31.76
C GLY A 10 14.45 -22.60 30.42
N ILE A 11 13.17 -22.68 30.05
CA ILE A 11 12.63 -22.01 28.86
C ILE A 11 11.80 -20.79 29.28
N ASP A 12 12.10 -19.63 28.70
CA ASP A 12 11.19 -18.48 28.79
C ASP A 12 9.94 -18.74 27.95
N ILE A 13 8.90 -19.24 28.60
CA ILE A 13 7.63 -19.59 27.94
C ILE A 13 6.92 -18.38 27.33
N ARG A 14 7.06 -17.17 27.91
CA ARG A 14 6.47 -15.97 27.35
C ARG A 14 7.15 -15.60 26.03
N PHE A 15 8.46 -15.56 26.05
CA PHE A 15 9.25 -15.34 24.84
C PHE A 15 8.91 -16.36 23.76
N ALA A 16 8.89 -17.67 24.09
CA ALA A 16 8.54 -18.72 23.14
C ALA A 16 7.14 -18.55 22.52
N ILE A 17 6.14 -18.14 23.31
CA ILE A 17 4.80 -17.85 22.81
C ILE A 17 4.83 -16.66 21.86
N ASP A 18 5.55 -15.59 22.21
CA ASP A 18 5.65 -14.41 21.37
C ASP A 18 6.35 -14.72 20.03
N GLN A 19 7.41 -15.57 20.03
CA GLN A 19 8.03 -16.07 18.81
C GLN A 19 7.03 -16.84 17.92
N ILE A 20 6.27 -17.76 18.50
CA ILE A 20 5.27 -18.56 17.75
C ILE A 20 4.20 -17.65 17.14
N ILE A 21 3.72 -16.67 17.87
CA ILE A 21 2.69 -15.75 17.37
C ILE A 21 3.27 -14.85 16.28
N ALA A 22 4.43 -14.24 16.51
CA ALA A 22 5.12 -13.39 15.57
C ALA A 22 5.39 -14.14 14.25
N ARG A 23 5.88 -15.37 14.33
CA ARG A 23 6.14 -16.23 13.16
C ARG A 23 4.85 -16.51 12.36
N ARG A 24 3.73 -16.82 13.02
CA ARG A 24 2.45 -17.01 12.34
C ARG A 24 1.96 -15.77 11.60
N GLN A 25 2.18 -14.60 12.19
CA GLN A 25 1.78 -13.31 11.58
C GLN A 25 2.53 -13.03 10.27
N ILE A 26 3.79 -13.44 10.17
CA ILE A 26 4.61 -13.17 8.97
C ILE A 26 4.43 -14.19 7.86
N GLN A 27 3.78 -15.31 8.06
CA GLN A 27 3.68 -16.44 7.11
C GLN A 27 3.36 -16.01 5.66
N HIS A 28 2.39 -15.10 5.50
CA HIS A 28 1.98 -14.60 4.19
C HIS A 28 2.59 -13.23 3.83
N LYS A 29 3.16 -12.56 4.82
CA LYS A 29 3.74 -11.23 4.69
C LYS A 29 5.21 -11.28 4.30
N LEU A 30 5.93 -12.25 4.85
CA LEU A 30 7.36 -12.47 4.70
C LEU A 30 7.65 -13.97 4.47
N PRO A 31 7.22 -14.57 3.35
CA PRO A 31 7.35 -16.02 3.12
C PRO A 31 8.80 -16.50 3.21
N PHE A 32 9.78 -15.77 2.66
CA PHE A 32 11.19 -16.13 2.75
C PHE A 32 11.70 -16.16 4.20
N TRP A 33 11.33 -15.17 5.04
CA TRP A 33 11.69 -15.14 6.46
C TRP A 33 10.97 -16.22 7.25
N TYR A 34 9.74 -16.55 6.89
CA TYR A 34 8.97 -17.63 7.54
C TYR A 34 9.61 -19.01 7.37
N GLU A 35 10.32 -19.25 6.27
CA GLU A 35 11.05 -20.48 6.02
C GLU A 35 12.32 -20.64 6.90
N GLN A 36 12.78 -19.56 7.53
CA GLN A 36 13.95 -19.57 8.40
C GLN A 36 13.55 -19.82 9.86
N ASP A 37 13.87 -20.98 10.39
CA ASP A 37 13.44 -21.39 11.73
C ASP A 37 14.16 -20.66 12.88
N GLU A 38 15.38 -20.18 12.63
CA GLU A 38 16.26 -19.59 13.65
C GLU A 38 16.08 -18.08 13.85
N LEU A 39 15.18 -17.43 13.09
CA LEU A 39 14.97 -15.98 13.21
C LEU A 39 14.27 -15.60 14.52
N ILE A 40 14.68 -14.46 15.09
CA ILE A 40 14.16 -13.91 16.34
C ILE A 40 13.35 -12.63 16.04
N TYR A 41 12.18 -12.54 16.69
CA TYR A 41 11.27 -11.39 16.57
C TYR A 41 11.20 -10.67 17.91
N PRO A 42 11.69 -9.42 18.04
CA PRO A 42 11.80 -8.72 19.32
C PRO A 42 10.42 -8.46 19.96
N SER A 43 9.38 -8.29 19.14
CA SER A 43 8.00 -8.10 19.64
C SER A 43 6.97 -8.51 18.59
N ARG A 44 5.72 -8.74 19.02
CA ARG A 44 4.58 -8.91 18.08
C ARG A 44 4.35 -7.67 17.23
N LEU A 45 4.51 -6.49 17.84
CA LEU A 45 4.33 -5.21 17.15
C LEU A 45 5.31 -5.06 15.98
N SER A 46 6.56 -5.54 16.14
CA SER A 46 7.55 -5.50 15.07
C SER A 46 7.11 -6.27 13.84
N THR A 47 6.44 -7.42 14.00
CA THR A 47 5.92 -8.22 12.88
C THR A 47 4.64 -7.66 12.27
N GLU A 48 3.81 -6.99 13.06
CA GLU A 48 2.61 -6.32 12.55
C GLU A 48 2.97 -5.11 11.67
N GLN A 49 3.91 -4.29 12.14
CA GLN A 49 4.25 -3.00 11.52
C GLN A 49 5.34 -3.09 10.45
N CYS A 50 6.14 -4.15 10.39
CA CYS A 50 7.20 -4.27 9.39
C CYS A 50 6.66 -4.23 7.95
N SER A 51 7.52 -3.92 7.01
CA SER A 51 7.24 -4.03 5.58
C SER A 51 6.89 -5.47 5.18
N SER A 52 6.10 -5.63 4.12
CA SER A 52 5.96 -6.93 3.46
C SER A 52 7.17 -7.20 2.58
N GLU A 53 7.44 -8.47 2.29
CA GLU A 53 8.48 -8.87 1.35
C GLU A 53 8.34 -8.18 0.00
N GLN A 54 7.13 -8.14 -0.55
CA GLN A 54 6.86 -7.51 -1.83
C GLN A 54 7.17 -6.01 -1.83
N THR A 55 6.81 -5.29 -0.76
CA THR A 55 7.10 -3.85 -0.68
C THR A 55 8.59 -3.60 -0.44
N ALA A 56 9.30 -4.45 0.31
CA ALA A 56 10.74 -4.35 0.51
C ALA A 56 11.52 -4.64 -0.79
N LEU A 57 11.12 -5.67 -1.54
CA LEU A 57 11.65 -5.97 -2.88
C LEU A 57 11.41 -4.83 -3.88
N TYR A 58 10.30 -4.12 -3.78
CA TYR A 58 10.06 -2.92 -4.58
C TYR A 58 10.98 -1.77 -4.17
N LYS A 59 11.08 -1.48 -2.87
CA LYS A 59 11.89 -0.38 -2.32
C LYS A 59 13.38 -0.52 -2.68
N GLN A 60 13.93 -1.72 -2.68
CA GLN A 60 15.33 -1.92 -3.08
C GLN A 60 15.60 -1.45 -4.52
N GLN A 61 14.60 -1.47 -5.42
CA GLN A 61 14.78 -1.00 -6.80
C GLN A 61 14.92 0.52 -6.90
N LEU A 62 14.45 1.24 -5.87
CA LEU A 62 14.51 2.70 -5.80
C LEU A 62 15.86 3.23 -5.28
N LEU A 63 16.73 2.35 -4.79
CA LEU A 63 18.03 2.74 -4.26
C LEU A 63 18.94 3.34 -5.34
N ARG A 64 19.76 4.29 -4.95
CA ARG A 64 20.81 4.88 -5.77
C ARG A 64 22.15 4.76 -5.05
N GLY A 65 23.21 4.50 -5.82
CA GLY A 65 24.56 4.34 -5.30
C GLY A 65 24.81 3.00 -4.60
N ASN A 66 25.91 2.92 -3.88
CA ASN A 66 26.41 1.69 -3.27
C ASN A 66 26.27 1.64 -1.75
N THR A 67 26.17 2.81 -1.10
CA THR A 67 25.98 2.92 0.36
C THR A 67 24.57 3.38 0.68
N VAL A 68 23.84 2.59 1.46
CA VAL A 68 22.47 2.85 1.90
C VAL A 68 22.44 2.93 3.42
N CYS A 69 21.75 3.91 3.98
CA CYS A 69 21.54 4.01 5.41
C CYS A 69 20.05 3.98 5.73
N ASP A 70 19.61 2.95 6.45
CA ASP A 70 18.28 2.83 7.04
C ASP A 70 18.33 3.44 8.45
N LEU A 71 17.70 4.61 8.61
CA LEU A 71 17.68 5.38 9.86
C LEU A 71 16.58 4.92 10.84
N THR A 72 15.78 3.93 10.47
CA THR A 72 14.65 3.42 11.25
C THR A 72 14.56 1.90 11.12
N GLY A 73 15.65 1.23 11.43
CA GLY A 73 15.90 -0.17 11.10
C GLY A 73 14.81 -1.17 11.51
N GLY A 74 14.23 -1.00 12.71
CA GLY A 74 13.15 -1.85 13.20
C GLY A 74 13.48 -3.34 13.14
N LEU A 75 12.59 -4.17 12.60
CA LEU A 75 12.84 -5.61 12.42
C LEU A 75 13.94 -5.91 11.39
N GLY A 76 14.37 -4.94 10.60
CA GLY A 76 15.44 -5.09 9.62
C GLY A 76 15.00 -5.66 8.27
N ILE A 77 13.70 -5.70 7.97
CA ILE A 77 13.18 -6.25 6.71
C ILE A 77 13.67 -5.43 5.52
N ASP A 78 13.45 -4.13 5.53
CA ASP A 78 13.87 -3.24 4.44
C ASP A 78 15.40 -3.25 4.30
N THR A 79 16.13 -3.16 5.43
CA THR A 79 17.59 -3.25 5.49
C THR A 79 18.13 -4.54 4.84
N PHE A 80 17.52 -5.70 5.13
CA PHE A 80 17.90 -6.98 4.55
C PHE A 80 17.78 -6.96 3.02
N TYR A 81 16.66 -6.48 2.49
CA TYR A 81 16.48 -6.39 1.03
C TYR A 81 17.37 -5.31 0.40
N PHE A 82 17.65 -4.22 1.09
CA PHE A 82 18.64 -3.23 0.62
C PHE A 82 20.03 -3.85 0.48
N ALA A 83 20.42 -4.72 1.40
CA ALA A 83 21.72 -5.40 1.39
C ALA A 83 21.86 -6.41 0.23
N GLN A 84 20.77 -6.87 -0.37
CA GLN A 84 20.81 -7.70 -1.58
C GLN A 84 21.23 -6.89 -2.83
N LYS A 85 21.16 -5.56 -2.78
CA LYS A 85 21.47 -4.70 -3.93
C LYS A 85 22.62 -3.75 -3.69
N ALA A 86 22.75 -3.18 -2.49
CA ALA A 86 23.80 -2.25 -2.12
C ALA A 86 25.05 -3.00 -1.62
N GLY A 87 26.23 -2.44 -1.86
CA GLY A 87 27.48 -3.04 -1.36
C GLY A 87 27.70 -2.80 0.14
N ASN A 88 27.13 -1.74 0.70
CA ASN A 88 27.23 -1.39 2.10
C ASN A 88 25.91 -0.84 2.62
N VAL A 89 25.39 -1.41 3.71
CA VAL A 89 24.14 -0.94 4.34
C VAL A 89 24.41 -0.63 5.81
N ILE A 90 23.98 0.54 6.24
CA ILE A 90 24.03 0.99 7.62
C ILE A 90 22.60 0.87 8.18
N TYR A 91 22.45 0.09 9.24
CA TYR A 91 21.20 -0.07 9.99
C TYR A 91 21.30 0.74 11.28
N VAL A 92 20.44 1.72 11.47
CA VAL A 92 20.34 2.53 12.68
C VAL A 92 19.04 2.25 13.40
N GLU A 93 19.13 1.90 14.67
CA GLU A 93 17.96 1.60 15.51
C GLU A 93 18.21 2.04 16.95
N ARG A 94 17.22 2.68 17.58
CA ARG A 94 17.33 3.21 18.95
C ARG A 94 17.03 2.19 20.05
N PHE A 95 16.36 1.09 19.72
CA PHE A 95 16.02 0.07 20.70
C PHE A 95 17.03 -1.07 20.69
N PRO A 96 17.72 -1.34 21.81
CA PRO A 96 18.80 -2.34 21.86
C PRO A 96 18.31 -3.77 21.56
N GLU A 97 17.07 -4.11 21.93
CA GLU A 97 16.48 -5.40 21.66
C GLU A 97 16.26 -5.65 20.16
N TYR A 98 15.96 -4.60 19.39
CA TYR A 98 15.87 -4.69 17.93
C TYR A 98 17.25 -4.84 17.29
N CYS A 99 18.26 -4.10 17.78
CA CYS A 99 19.64 -4.25 17.33
C CYS A 99 20.18 -5.67 17.57
N THR A 100 19.89 -6.25 18.74
CA THR A 100 20.30 -7.61 19.09
C THR A 100 19.62 -8.65 18.18
N ALA A 101 18.32 -8.53 17.96
CA ALA A 101 17.58 -9.41 17.05
C ALA A 101 18.08 -9.28 15.61
N ALA A 102 18.30 -8.05 15.12
CA ALA A 102 18.80 -7.77 13.78
C ALA A 102 20.18 -8.38 13.57
N GLN A 103 21.10 -8.24 14.55
CA GLN A 103 22.44 -8.84 14.48
C GLN A 103 22.38 -10.37 14.34
N HIS A 104 21.52 -11.01 15.14
CA HIS A 104 21.30 -12.46 15.04
C HIS A 104 20.69 -12.83 13.67
N ASN A 105 19.63 -12.16 13.27
CA ASN A 105 18.88 -12.46 12.05
C ASN A 105 19.74 -12.28 10.79
N PHE A 106 20.49 -11.19 10.68
CA PHE A 106 21.37 -10.98 9.52
C PHE A 106 22.47 -12.03 9.41
N LYS A 107 22.96 -12.54 10.55
CA LYS A 107 23.90 -13.66 10.58
C LYS A 107 23.24 -14.96 10.07
N VAL A 108 22.04 -15.30 10.54
CA VAL A 108 21.25 -16.46 10.07
C VAL A 108 20.96 -16.34 8.58
N LEU A 109 20.65 -15.15 8.10
CA LEU A 109 20.37 -14.84 6.70
C LEU A 109 21.63 -14.70 5.82
N ASN A 110 22.84 -14.99 6.38
CA ASN A 110 24.11 -14.88 5.69
C ASN A 110 24.38 -13.53 5.01
N THR A 111 23.97 -12.43 5.66
CA THR A 111 24.14 -11.07 5.17
C THR A 111 25.25 -10.38 5.92
N SER A 112 26.39 -10.13 5.25
CA SER A 112 27.64 -9.63 5.89
C SER A 112 27.93 -8.16 5.61
N ASN A 113 27.19 -7.50 4.74
CA ASN A 113 27.38 -6.12 4.32
C ASN A 113 26.47 -5.12 5.05
N ILE A 114 25.94 -5.51 6.22
CA ILE A 114 25.12 -4.66 7.08
C ILE A 114 25.91 -4.26 8.33
N HIS A 115 26.02 -2.96 8.60
CA HIS A 115 26.62 -2.40 9.81
C HIS A 115 25.53 -1.88 10.74
N ILE A 116 25.42 -2.50 11.92
CA ILE A 116 24.42 -2.12 12.92
C ILE A 116 24.95 -1.03 13.83
N ILE A 117 24.19 0.03 14.00
CA ILE A 117 24.46 1.13 14.91
C ILE A 117 23.27 1.29 15.85
N HIS A 118 23.51 1.06 17.13
CA HIS A 118 22.54 1.35 18.19
C HIS A 118 22.59 2.83 18.55
N SER A 119 21.69 3.62 17.98
CA SER A 119 21.60 5.08 18.22
C SER A 119 20.21 5.59 17.78
N ASP A 120 19.83 6.76 18.29
CA ASP A 120 18.76 7.53 17.67
C ASP A 120 19.25 8.18 16.37
N ALA A 121 18.39 8.19 15.35
CA ALA A 121 18.69 8.79 14.04
C ALA A 121 19.08 10.27 14.16
N CYS A 122 18.41 11.03 15.05
CA CYS A 122 18.66 12.45 15.25
C CYS A 122 20.07 12.72 15.82
N ASP A 123 20.57 11.82 16.66
CA ASP A 123 21.86 11.98 17.32
C ASP A 123 23.02 11.66 16.38
N ILE A 124 22.87 10.66 15.51
CA ILE A 124 23.98 10.16 14.71
C ILE A 124 24.04 10.72 13.29
N ILE A 125 22.96 11.29 12.78
CA ILE A 125 22.87 11.73 11.37
C ILE A 125 24.00 12.66 10.94
N GLN A 126 24.53 13.48 11.85
CA GLN A 126 25.64 14.40 11.57
C GLN A 126 26.96 13.68 11.23
N THR A 127 27.09 12.42 11.64
CA THR A 127 28.29 11.61 11.40
C THR A 127 28.16 10.68 10.21
N LEU A 128 26.93 10.49 9.70
CA LEU A 128 26.62 9.56 8.63
C LEU A 128 26.71 10.23 7.27
N GLN A 129 27.10 9.44 6.28
CA GLN A 129 27.04 9.78 4.87
C GLN A 129 26.62 8.54 4.08
N ALA A 130 25.71 8.69 3.14
CA ALA A 130 25.24 7.59 2.29
C ALA A 130 24.86 8.10 0.90
N ASP A 131 24.78 7.21 -0.08
CA ASP A 131 24.22 7.56 -1.38
C ASP A 131 22.68 7.66 -1.30
N THR A 132 22.07 6.80 -0.47
CA THR A 132 20.63 6.80 -0.20
C THR A 132 20.38 6.71 1.31
N PHE A 133 19.59 7.63 1.86
CA PHE A 133 18.94 7.45 3.15
C PHE A 133 17.53 6.93 3.00
N TYR A 134 17.13 6.03 3.90
CA TYR A 134 15.78 5.53 4.03
C TYR A 134 15.25 5.81 5.44
N LEU A 135 13.98 6.22 5.54
CA LEU A 135 13.29 6.46 6.80
C LEU A 135 11.85 5.92 6.73
N ASP A 136 11.44 5.23 7.79
CA ASP A 136 10.05 4.83 8.08
C ASP A 136 9.63 5.45 9.42
N PRO A 137 9.32 6.76 9.47
CA PRO A 137 9.03 7.43 10.73
C PRO A 137 7.77 6.86 11.39
N ALA A 138 7.88 6.46 12.65
CA ALA A 138 6.77 5.95 13.43
C ALA A 138 5.91 7.11 13.98
N ARG A 139 4.62 6.88 14.21
CA ARG A 139 3.73 7.88 14.81
C ARG A 139 4.06 8.07 16.29
N ARG A 140 4.19 9.31 16.76
CA ARG A 140 4.34 9.62 18.18
C ARG A 140 3.06 9.31 18.96
N GLY A 141 3.11 8.38 19.90
CA GLY A 141 2.12 8.16 20.94
C GLY A 141 0.75 7.63 20.49
N ASN A 142 -0.10 7.32 21.48
CA ASN A 142 -1.48 6.81 21.34
C ASN A 142 -2.51 7.89 20.97
N GLY A 143 -2.16 8.78 20.04
CA GLY A 143 -3.10 9.83 19.61
C GLY A 143 -4.26 9.26 18.82
N ASN A 144 -5.47 9.34 19.37
CA ASN A 144 -6.76 9.00 18.73
C ASN A 144 -7.14 10.00 17.62
N LYS A 145 -6.16 10.70 17.03
CA LYS A 145 -6.37 11.64 15.91
C LYS A 145 -6.62 10.83 14.64
N ARG A 146 -7.75 11.07 13.99
CA ARG A 146 -8.16 10.42 12.74
C ARG A 146 -7.34 10.82 11.53
N LEU A 147 -6.63 11.95 11.60
CA LEU A 147 -5.80 12.48 10.52
C LEU A 147 -4.34 12.17 10.80
N PHE A 148 -3.63 11.70 9.78
CA PHE A 148 -2.18 11.51 9.79
C PHE A 148 -1.52 12.87 9.48
N ALA A 149 -0.68 13.36 10.39
CA ALA A 149 0.18 14.51 10.15
C ALA A 149 1.64 14.08 10.17
N LEU A 150 2.42 14.51 9.19
CA LEU A 150 3.86 14.20 9.12
C LEU A 150 4.62 14.75 10.33
N THR A 151 4.17 15.87 10.88
CA THR A 151 4.70 16.49 12.10
C THR A 151 4.52 15.65 13.37
N ASP A 152 3.61 14.67 13.35
CA ASP A 152 3.32 13.78 14.47
C ASP A 152 4.20 12.52 14.43
N CYS A 153 5.19 12.44 13.52
CA CYS A 153 6.06 11.30 13.33
C CYS A 153 7.42 11.44 14.03
N GLU A 154 8.06 10.32 14.29
CA GLU A 154 9.39 10.23 14.89
C GLU A 154 10.23 9.16 14.14
N PRO A 155 11.44 9.52 13.66
CA PRO A 155 12.06 10.85 13.72
C PRO A 155 11.28 11.90 12.91
N ASP A 156 11.42 13.18 13.31
CA ASP A 156 10.79 14.30 12.61
C ASP A 156 11.52 14.59 11.30
N ILE A 157 10.94 14.11 10.20
CA ILE A 157 11.51 14.25 8.87
C ILE A 157 11.68 15.71 8.45
N LEU A 158 10.79 16.61 8.88
CA LEU A 158 10.87 18.02 8.49
C LEU A 158 12.10 18.70 9.11
N GLN A 159 12.50 18.28 10.30
CA GLN A 159 13.71 18.75 10.95
C GLN A 159 14.98 18.10 10.37
N LEU A 160 14.93 16.80 10.05
CA LEU A 160 16.08 16.06 9.53
C LEU A 160 16.36 16.31 8.04
N LYS A 161 15.33 16.61 7.26
CA LYS A 161 15.38 16.73 5.81
C LYS A 161 16.53 17.58 5.26
N PRO A 162 16.81 18.79 5.77
CA PRO A 162 17.91 19.60 5.24
C PRO A 162 19.25 18.88 5.32
N LEU A 163 19.54 18.29 6.49
CA LEU A 163 20.79 17.58 6.73
C LEU A 163 20.90 16.29 5.91
N LEU A 164 19.78 15.56 5.75
CA LEU A 164 19.75 14.35 4.93
C LEU A 164 20.06 14.66 3.45
N LEU A 165 19.48 15.72 2.91
CA LEU A 165 19.66 16.12 1.51
C LEU A 165 21.04 16.72 1.22
N GLU A 166 21.74 17.23 2.22
CA GLU A 166 23.14 17.62 2.09
C GLU A 166 24.10 16.43 2.05
N ARG A 167 23.70 15.29 2.67
CA ARG A 167 24.56 14.13 2.91
C ARG A 167 24.25 12.92 2.04
N ALA A 168 23.20 13.00 1.24
CA ALA A 168 22.83 11.95 0.30
C ALA A 168 22.32 12.50 -1.03
N ARG A 169 22.49 11.71 -2.08
CA ARG A 169 21.91 12.01 -3.39
C ARG A 169 20.41 11.76 -3.43
N ARG A 170 19.93 10.82 -2.58
CA ARG A 170 18.53 10.40 -2.52
C ARG A 170 18.10 10.16 -1.08
N VAL A 171 16.90 10.61 -0.74
CA VAL A 171 16.22 10.29 0.52
C VAL A 171 14.89 9.65 0.20
N ILE A 172 14.64 8.47 0.73
CA ILE A 172 13.39 7.72 0.59
C ILE A 172 12.65 7.80 1.91
N VAL A 173 11.48 8.44 1.91
CA VAL A 173 10.64 8.57 3.11
C VAL A 173 9.39 7.73 2.92
N LYS A 174 9.23 6.72 3.76
CA LYS A 174 8.00 5.92 3.82
C LYS A 174 6.96 6.63 4.67
N ILE A 175 5.77 6.75 4.14
CA ILE A 175 4.64 7.45 4.77
C ILE A 175 3.44 6.50 4.84
N SER A 176 2.66 6.64 5.91
CA SER A 176 1.42 5.88 6.09
C SER A 176 0.46 6.05 4.91
N PRO A 177 -0.25 4.97 4.48
CA PRO A 177 -1.28 5.09 3.44
C PRO A 177 -2.47 5.98 3.86
N MET A 178 -2.57 6.35 5.13
CA MET A 178 -3.59 7.30 5.62
C MET A 178 -3.25 8.76 5.31
N ALA A 179 -1.99 9.08 5.00
CA ALA A 179 -1.56 10.44 4.66
C ALA A 179 -2.17 10.91 3.32
N ASP A 180 -2.45 12.20 3.21
CA ASP A 180 -2.80 12.81 1.94
C ASP A 180 -1.53 13.08 1.11
N PRO A 181 -1.41 12.53 -0.12
CA PRO A 181 -0.21 12.71 -0.94
C PRO A 181 0.05 14.17 -1.33
N GLU A 182 -1.00 14.96 -1.59
CA GLU A 182 -0.87 16.37 -2.00
C GLU A 182 -0.41 17.23 -0.82
N GLU A 183 -0.99 17.03 0.36
CA GLU A 183 -0.57 17.73 1.58
C GLU A 183 0.87 17.36 1.97
N THR A 184 1.21 16.06 1.88
CA THR A 184 2.59 15.61 2.14
C THR A 184 3.58 16.23 1.16
N LEU A 185 3.23 16.32 -0.12
CA LEU A 185 4.08 16.96 -1.14
C LEU A 185 4.35 18.43 -0.85
N ARG A 186 3.37 19.16 -0.30
CA ARG A 186 3.57 20.58 0.12
C ARG A 186 4.61 20.71 1.25
N LEU A 187 4.68 19.72 2.13
CA LEU A 187 5.66 19.68 3.23
C LEU A 187 7.05 19.20 2.78
N LEU A 188 7.11 18.43 1.69
CA LEU A 188 8.32 17.85 1.10
C LEU A 188 8.50 18.31 -0.35
N PRO A 189 8.74 19.61 -0.60
CA PRO A 189 8.80 20.19 -1.95
C PRO A 189 10.00 19.72 -2.79
N GLU A 190 11.00 19.07 -2.16
CA GLU A 190 12.17 18.46 -2.83
C GLU A 190 11.84 17.09 -3.45
N THR A 191 10.60 16.65 -3.34
CA THR A 191 10.13 15.36 -3.91
C THR A 191 10.24 15.38 -5.42
N ARG A 192 10.78 14.30 -6.00
CA ARG A 192 10.88 14.02 -7.45
C ARG A 192 9.89 12.95 -7.88
N GLU A 193 9.71 11.94 -7.03
CA GLU A 193 8.85 10.80 -7.31
C GLU A 193 8.00 10.47 -6.08
N ILE A 194 6.75 10.07 -6.31
CA ILE A 194 5.87 9.50 -5.28
C ILE A 194 5.47 8.10 -5.75
N HIS A 195 5.81 7.07 -4.98
CA HIS A 195 5.37 5.71 -5.27
C HIS A 195 4.28 5.30 -4.28
N ILE A 196 3.11 4.97 -4.79
CA ILE A 196 1.95 4.53 -4.02
C ILE A 196 1.84 3.02 -4.21
N LEU A 197 2.13 2.27 -3.14
CA LEU A 197 2.19 0.83 -3.21
C LEU A 197 0.93 0.19 -2.64
N ALA A 198 0.29 -0.65 -3.43
CA ALA A 198 -0.75 -1.57 -2.98
C ALA A 198 -0.24 -3.01 -3.09
N VAL A 199 -0.68 -3.86 -2.17
CA VAL A 199 -0.45 -5.30 -2.18
C VAL A 199 -1.81 -5.98 -2.10
N ARG A 200 -2.12 -6.83 -3.07
CA ARG A 200 -3.43 -7.52 -3.17
C ARG A 200 -4.60 -6.54 -3.08
N ASN A 201 -4.50 -5.44 -3.82
CA ASN A 201 -5.52 -4.37 -3.89
C ASN A 201 -5.79 -3.63 -2.56
N GLU A 202 -4.82 -3.59 -1.64
CA GLU A 202 -4.85 -2.77 -0.43
C GLU A 202 -3.65 -1.83 -0.42
N CYS A 203 -3.87 -0.51 -0.33
CA CYS A 203 -2.79 0.48 -0.25
C CYS A 203 -2.01 0.28 1.07
N LYS A 204 -0.71 0.00 0.96
CA LYS A 204 0.14 -0.34 2.11
C LYS A 204 1.03 0.81 2.55
N GLU A 205 1.61 1.54 1.61
CA GLU A 205 2.56 2.61 1.92
C GLU A 205 2.68 3.61 0.77
N LEU A 206 3.11 4.81 1.11
CA LEU A 206 3.51 5.87 0.18
C LEU A 206 5.01 6.08 0.36
N LEU A 207 5.77 6.17 -0.75
CA LEU A 207 7.20 6.48 -0.72
C LEU A 207 7.41 7.81 -1.41
N PHE A 208 7.98 8.76 -0.69
CA PHE A 208 8.39 10.05 -1.22
C PHE A 208 9.90 10.01 -1.46
N ILE A 209 10.30 10.24 -2.70
CA ILE A 209 11.69 10.24 -3.13
C ILE A 209 12.14 11.68 -3.27
N LEU A 210 13.02 12.13 -2.37
CA LEU A 210 13.55 13.47 -2.34
C LEU A 210 14.96 13.47 -2.94
N GLU A 211 15.25 14.46 -3.78
CA GLU A 211 16.58 14.68 -4.39
C GLU A 211 16.88 16.17 -4.49
N GLY A 212 18.11 16.55 -4.10
CA GLY A 212 18.57 17.94 -4.09
C GLY A 212 18.03 18.74 -2.91
N THR A 213 18.68 19.86 -2.64
CA THR A 213 18.41 20.73 -1.48
C THR A 213 17.38 21.84 -1.75
N THR A 214 16.92 21.91 -2.98
CA THR A 214 15.92 22.91 -3.42
C THR A 214 14.65 22.26 -3.95
N PRO A 215 13.50 22.94 -3.91
CA PRO A 215 12.28 22.45 -4.49
C PRO A 215 12.45 21.98 -5.94
N SER A 216 11.69 20.95 -6.33
CA SER A 216 11.74 20.42 -7.68
C SER A 216 11.25 21.45 -8.70
N VAL A 217 12.07 21.74 -9.71
CA VAL A 217 11.66 22.53 -10.88
C VAL A 217 10.91 21.65 -11.88
N GLN A 218 11.19 20.33 -11.91
CA GLN A 218 10.51 19.39 -12.76
C GLN A 218 9.21 18.88 -12.11
N PRO A 219 8.18 18.57 -12.91
CA PRO A 219 6.97 17.96 -12.40
C PRO A 219 7.26 16.67 -11.63
N VAL A 220 6.62 16.52 -10.48
CA VAL A 220 6.71 15.30 -9.66
C VAL A 220 6.03 14.16 -10.40
N LYS A 221 6.70 13.00 -10.52
CA LYS A 221 6.10 11.80 -11.10
C LYS A 221 5.44 10.96 -10.02
N ILE A 222 4.19 10.57 -10.25
CA ILE A 222 3.43 9.68 -9.37
C ILE A 222 3.36 8.29 -10.02
N TYR A 223 3.74 7.28 -9.26
CA TYR A 223 3.74 5.87 -9.64
C TYR A 223 2.67 5.14 -8.82
N ALA A 224 1.56 4.76 -9.42
CA ALA A 224 0.58 3.91 -8.77
C ALA A 224 0.88 2.44 -9.09
N VAL A 225 1.28 1.67 -8.07
CA VAL A 225 1.83 0.32 -8.21
C VAL A 225 0.99 -0.67 -7.43
N ASN A 226 0.53 -1.73 -8.09
CA ASN A 226 -0.17 -2.83 -7.44
C ASN A 226 0.70 -4.09 -7.48
N LEU A 227 1.17 -4.52 -6.31
CA LEU A 227 2.05 -5.68 -6.13
C LEU A 227 1.22 -6.93 -5.79
N GLY A 228 1.68 -8.09 -6.22
CA GLY A 228 1.08 -9.39 -5.81
C GLY A 228 -0.09 -9.84 -6.66
N GLY A 229 -0.26 -9.30 -7.85
CA GLY A 229 -1.08 -9.91 -8.91
C GLY A 229 -0.40 -11.15 -9.50
N THR A 230 -1.15 -11.96 -10.24
CA THR A 230 -0.63 -13.14 -10.97
C THR A 230 0.34 -12.77 -12.10
N THR A 231 0.24 -11.54 -12.59
CA THR A 231 1.13 -10.92 -13.57
C THR A 231 1.65 -9.59 -13.02
N ALA A 232 2.92 -9.27 -13.29
CA ALA A 232 3.47 -7.97 -12.94
C ALA A 232 2.79 -6.89 -13.80
N GLU A 233 1.87 -6.16 -13.20
CA GLU A 233 1.24 -5.01 -13.86
C GLU A 233 2.25 -3.84 -13.91
N PRO A 234 2.41 -3.17 -15.07
CA PRO A 234 3.24 -1.98 -15.12
C PRO A 234 2.63 -0.87 -14.26
N PRO A 235 3.44 -0.04 -13.61
CA PRO A 235 2.94 1.08 -12.83
C PRO A 235 2.18 2.09 -13.72
N PHE A 236 1.07 2.62 -13.21
CA PHE A 236 0.44 3.77 -13.85
C PHE A 236 1.19 5.04 -13.43
N ILE A 237 1.88 5.66 -14.40
CA ILE A 237 2.78 6.79 -14.16
C ILE A 237 2.15 8.06 -14.73
N PHE A 238 2.14 9.14 -13.93
CA PHE A 238 1.60 10.43 -14.35
C PHE A 238 2.18 11.57 -13.49
N THR A 239 1.87 12.81 -13.88
CA THR A 239 2.14 14.02 -13.09
C THR A 239 0.83 14.66 -12.61
N PRO A 240 0.84 15.42 -11.51
CA PRO A 240 -0.35 16.16 -11.05
C PRO A 240 -0.95 17.07 -12.12
N ASP A 241 -0.10 17.69 -12.96
CA ASP A 241 -0.56 18.59 -14.03
C ASP A 241 -1.32 17.82 -15.12
N GLU A 242 -0.86 16.63 -15.51
CA GLU A 242 -1.59 15.78 -16.47
C GLU A 242 -2.99 15.42 -15.95
N GLU A 243 -3.15 15.08 -14.66
CA GLU A 243 -4.47 14.83 -14.07
C GLU A 243 -5.32 16.11 -14.04
N LYS A 244 -4.71 17.26 -13.69
CA LYS A 244 -5.40 18.54 -13.62
C LYS A 244 -5.95 18.97 -14.98
N GLU A 245 -5.18 18.82 -16.03
CA GLU A 245 -5.49 19.19 -17.41
C GLU A 245 -6.41 18.19 -18.12
N ALA A 246 -6.44 16.93 -17.67
CA ALA A 246 -7.28 15.91 -18.27
C ALA A 246 -8.77 16.31 -18.25
N PRO A 247 -9.50 16.14 -19.37
CA PRO A 247 -10.93 16.43 -19.43
C PRO A 247 -11.74 15.42 -18.61
N LEU A 248 -12.84 15.89 -18.03
CA LEU A 248 -13.78 15.00 -17.36
C LEU A 248 -14.67 14.31 -18.41
N GLN A 249 -14.36 13.05 -18.71
CA GLN A 249 -15.20 12.21 -19.57
C GLN A 249 -16.24 11.46 -18.72
N VAL A 250 -17.51 11.74 -18.92
CA VAL A 250 -18.64 11.11 -18.20
C VAL A 250 -19.64 10.50 -19.17
N CYS A 251 -20.30 9.44 -18.74
CA CYS A 251 -21.38 8.77 -19.47
C CYS A 251 -22.70 8.94 -18.73
N GLN A 252 -23.79 9.14 -19.46
CA GLN A 252 -25.15 9.23 -18.89
C GLN A 252 -25.71 7.87 -18.50
N THR A 253 -25.27 6.80 -19.21
CA THR A 253 -25.73 5.43 -19.05
C THR A 253 -24.57 4.49 -18.89
N LEU A 254 -24.79 3.36 -18.24
CA LEU A 254 -23.84 2.25 -18.22
C LEU A 254 -23.73 1.62 -19.62
N GLN A 255 -22.51 1.21 -19.94
CA GLN A 255 -22.19 0.49 -21.18
C GLN A 255 -21.97 -1.02 -20.87
N ASN A 256 -21.26 -1.75 -21.74
CA ASN A 256 -21.13 -3.20 -21.62
C ASN A 256 -20.18 -3.64 -20.49
N TYR A 257 -19.18 -2.83 -20.19
CA TYR A 257 -18.11 -3.15 -19.22
C TYR A 257 -18.05 -2.14 -18.10
N LEU A 258 -17.76 -2.62 -16.90
CA LEU A 258 -17.52 -1.82 -15.70
C LEU A 258 -16.09 -2.04 -15.21
N TYR A 259 -15.42 -0.96 -14.81
CA TYR A 259 -14.04 -0.99 -14.35
C TYR A 259 -13.90 -0.33 -12.99
N GLU A 260 -13.14 -0.98 -12.10
CA GLU A 260 -12.78 -0.46 -10.81
C GLU A 260 -11.25 -0.43 -10.65
N PRO A 261 -10.63 0.75 -10.53
CA PRO A 261 -9.19 0.88 -10.37
C PRO A 261 -8.66 0.16 -9.13
N HIS A 262 -7.43 -0.32 -9.18
CA HIS A 262 -6.78 -0.87 -7.99
C HIS A 262 -6.49 0.20 -6.94
N ALA A 263 -6.26 -0.22 -5.69
CA ALA A 263 -6.19 0.66 -4.53
C ALA A 263 -5.07 1.74 -4.64
N ALA A 264 -3.91 1.43 -5.23
CA ALA A 264 -2.86 2.43 -5.41
C ALA A 264 -3.29 3.53 -6.39
N LEU A 265 -3.99 3.17 -7.46
CA LEU A 265 -4.49 4.15 -8.43
C LEU A 265 -5.61 5.01 -7.84
N LEU A 266 -6.52 4.42 -7.03
CA LEU A 266 -7.50 5.19 -6.28
C LEU A 266 -6.84 6.17 -5.30
N LYS A 267 -5.76 5.76 -4.65
CA LYS A 267 -5.01 6.60 -3.70
C LYS A 267 -4.22 7.71 -4.41
N SER A 268 -3.79 7.48 -5.66
CA SER A 268 -2.98 8.44 -6.43
C SER A 268 -3.76 9.67 -6.92
N GLY A 269 -5.08 9.56 -7.02
CA GLY A 269 -5.94 10.64 -7.51
C GLY A 269 -6.06 10.76 -9.03
N ALA A 270 -5.51 9.84 -9.84
CA ALA A 270 -5.56 9.86 -11.31
C ALA A 270 -6.96 9.52 -11.86
N PHE A 271 -7.97 10.29 -11.51
CA PHE A 271 -9.37 9.93 -11.79
C PHE A 271 -9.87 10.33 -13.17
N LYS A 272 -9.40 11.45 -13.73
CA LYS A 272 -9.76 11.90 -15.07
C LYS A 272 -8.81 11.30 -16.10
N LEU A 273 -7.53 11.28 -15.77
CA LEU A 273 -6.48 10.86 -16.67
C LEU A 273 -6.60 9.39 -17.06
N ILE A 274 -7.00 8.49 -16.15
CA ILE A 274 -7.24 7.09 -16.48
C ILE A 274 -8.37 6.94 -17.52
N ALA A 275 -9.45 7.73 -17.40
CA ALA A 275 -10.53 7.74 -18.38
C ALA A 275 -10.01 8.19 -19.74
N THR A 276 -9.24 9.27 -19.78
CA THR A 276 -8.68 9.84 -21.02
C THR A 276 -7.70 8.89 -21.69
N ARG A 277 -6.73 8.32 -20.93
CA ARG A 277 -5.70 7.44 -21.51
C ARG A 277 -6.24 6.11 -22.03
N LEU A 278 -7.29 5.59 -21.38
CA LEU A 278 -7.88 4.29 -21.71
C LEU A 278 -9.20 4.41 -22.50
N ASN A 279 -9.57 5.62 -22.92
CA ASN A 279 -10.81 5.89 -23.64
C ASN A 279 -12.06 5.34 -22.94
N LEU A 280 -12.16 5.61 -21.62
CA LEU A 280 -13.25 5.19 -20.74
C LEU A 280 -14.09 6.40 -20.33
N PHE A 281 -15.30 6.13 -19.85
CA PHE A 281 -16.19 7.13 -19.30
C PHE A 281 -16.42 6.90 -17.81
N LYS A 282 -16.30 7.95 -16.98
CA LYS A 282 -16.68 7.90 -15.57
C LYS A 282 -18.19 7.82 -15.43
N LEU A 283 -18.67 7.04 -14.49
CA LEU A 283 -20.09 6.97 -14.17
C LEU A 283 -20.59 8.23 -13.45
N HIS A 284 -19.72 8.85 -12.64
CA HIS A 284 -20.03 10.07 -11.90
C HIS A 284 -18.72 10.76 -11.47
N ARG A 285 -18.72 12.08 -11.27
CA ARG A 285 -17.51 12.80 -10.83
C ARG A 285 -16.94 12.28 -9.51
N HIS A 286 -17.78 11.78 -8.61
CA HIS A 286 -17.41 11.29 -7.27
C HIS A 286 -17.38 9.76 -7.16
N SER A 287 -17.80 9.02 -8.18
CA SER A 287 -17.56 7.57 -8.25
C SER A 287 -16.32 7.31 -9.10
N HIS A 288 -15.40 6.54 -8.58
CA HIS A 288 -14.20 6.15 -9.32
C HIS A 288 -14.42 4.79 -9.99
N LEU A 289 -15.58 4.71 -10.68
CA LEU A 289 -15.97 3.60 -11.54
C LEU A 289 -16.05 4.11 -12.97
N TYR A 290 -15.68 3.25 -13.92
CA TYR A 290 -15.63 3.60 -15.34
C TYR A 290 -16.41 2.58 -16.16
N THR A 291 -16.80 2.97 -17.38
CA THR A 291 -17.55 2.11 -18.31
C THR A 291 -17.05 2.32 -19.73
N SER A 292 -17.24 1.30 -20.59
CA SER A 292 -17.00 1.35 -22.04
C SER A 292 -17.86 0.36 -22.78
N GLU A 293 -18.09 0.59 -24.07
CA GLU A 293 -18.76 -0.37 -24.98
C GLU A 293 -17.83 -1.53 -25.35
N SER A 294 -16.53 -1.24 -25.56
CA SER A 294 -15.51 -2.21 -25.92
C SER A 294 -14.63 -2.56 -24.73
N LEU A 295 -14.17 -3.80 -24.64
CA LEU A 295 -13.30 -4.28 -23.57
C LEU A 295 -11.93 -3.60 -23.60
N CYS A 296 -11.56 -2.94 -22.48
CA CYS A 296 -10.21 -2.46 -22.21
C CYS A 296 -9.46 -3.50 -21.37
N GLN A 297 -8.66 -4.34 -22.02
CA GLN A 297 -7.95 -5.45 -21.34
C GLN A 297 -6.81 -4.96 -20.42
N ASP A 298 -6.17 -3.85 -20.78
CA ASP A 298 -5.01 -3.29 -20.05
C ASP A 298 -5.44 -2.35 -18.90
N PHE A 299 -6.69 -2.44 -18.45
CA PHE A 299 -7.17 -1.59 -17.36
C PHE A 299 -6.47 -1.95 -16.05
N PRO A 300 -5.84 -1.00 -15.34
CA PRO A 300 -5.12 -1.23 -14.08
C PRO A 300 -6.10 -1.39 -12.91
N GLY A 301 -6.72 -2.55 -12.81
CA GLY A 301 -7.74 -2.84 -11.80
C GLY A 301 -8.61 -4.04 -12.15
N ARG A 302 -9.83 -4.04 -11.66
CA ARG A 302 -10.81 -5.10 -11.92
C ARG A 302 -11.72 -4.74 -13.08
N ILE A 303 -12.00 -5.71 -13.92
CA ILE A 303 -12.88 -5.60 -15.10
C ILE A 303 -14.06 -6.52 -14.90
N PHE A 304 -15.24 -6.03 -15.22
CA PHE A 304 -16.50 -6.75 -15.07
C PHE A 304 -17.36 -6.60 -16.31
N THR A 305 -18.02 -7.68 -16.73
CA THR A 305 -19.08 -7.62 -17.73
C THR A 305 -20.39 -7.30 -17.04
N ILE A 306 -21.09 -6.28 -17.51
CA ILE A 306 -22.40 -5.89 -16.98
C ILE A 306 -23.44 -6.86 -17.54
N GLU A 307 -24.22 -7.52 -16.68
CA GLU A 307 -25.29 -8.41 -17.05
C GLU A 307 -26.62 -7.69 -17.04
N GLU A 308 -26.94 -7.06 -15.91
CA GLU A 308 -28.21 -6.34 -15.76
C GLU A 308 -28.03 -5.08 -14.93
N THR A 309 -28.82 -4.08 -15.26
CA THR A 309 -28.92 -2.81 -14.51
C THR A 309 -30.31 -2.63 -13.98
N TYR A 310 -30.43 -2.19 -12.75
CA TYR A 310 -31.71 -2.00 -12.10
C TYR A 310 -31.89 -0.53 -11.65
N GLU A 311 -33.09 -0.03 -11.71
CA GLU A 311 -33.41 1.26 -11.10
C GLU A 311 -33.65 1.08 -9.59
N PHE A 312 -32.92 1.81 -8.76
CA PHE A 312 -33.00 1.64 -7.32
C PHE A 312 -34.34 2.08 -6.75
N SER A 313 -35.06 1.14 -6.14
CA SER A 313 -36.30 1.38 -5.40
C SER A 313 -36.43 0.41 -4.22
N GLY A 314 -37.25 0.77 -3.24
CA GLY A 314 -37.54 -0.11 -2.11
C GLY A 314 -38.24 -1.43 -2.53
N LYS A 315 -38.98 -1.39 -3.65
CA LYS A 315 -39.62 -2.57 -4.24
C LYS A 315 -38.62 -3.51 -4.91
N LEU A 316 -37.63 -2.92 -5.62
CA LEU A 316 -36.53 -3.64 -6.25
C LEU A 316 -35.73 -4.47 -5.24
N LEU A 317 -35.38 -3.93 -4.10
CA LEU A 317 -34.57 -4.66 -3.10
C LEU A 317 -35.23 -5.98 -2.64
N LYS A 318 -36.57 -5.98 -2.54
CA LYS A 318 -37.33 -7.19 -2.21
C LYS A 318 -37.41 -8.17 -3.37
N GLN A 319 -37.40 -7.69 -4.62
CA GLN A 319 -37.41 -8.54 -5.83
C GLN A 319 -36.01 -9.14 -6.07
N LEU A 320 -34.95 -8.37 -5.91
CA LEU A 320 -33.55 -8.81 -6.07
C LEU A 320 -33.25 -10.04 -5.20
N TYR A 321 -33.71 -10.08 -3.96
CA TYR A 321 -33.52 -11.26 -3.10
C TYR A 321 -34.08 -12.56 -3.68
N ARG A 322 -35.19 -12.49 -4.42
CA ARG A 322 -35.79 -13.67 -5.04
C ARG A 322 -34.99 -14.20 -6.22
N GLN A 323 -34.31 -13.29 -6.94
CA GLN A 323 -33.48 -13.63 -8.10
C GLN A 323 -32.01 -13.89 -7.69
N ILE A 324 -31.51 -13.09 -6.76
CA ILE A 324 -30.11 -13.09 -6.30
C ILE A 324 -30.09 -13.22 -4.77
N PRO A 325 -30.28 -14.44 -4.23
CA PRO A 325 -30.35 -14.64 -2.77
C PRO A 325 -28.97 -14.48 -2.09
N LYS A 326 -27.87 -14.54 -2.88
CA LYS A 326 -26.49 -14.45 -2.42
C LYS A 326 -25.64 -13.68 -3.41
N ALA A 327 -24.92 -12.63 -2.94
CA ALA A 327 -24.05 -11.82 -3.78
C ALA A 327 -22.96 -11.09 -2.99
N ASN A 328 -21.88 -10.75 -3.68
CA ASN A 328 -20.83 -9.86 -3.19
C ASN A 328 -21.25 -8.41 -3.44
N LEU A 329 -21.69 -7.70 -2.40
CA LEU A 329 -22.18 -6.34 -2.51
C LEU A 329 -21.05 -5.33 -2.34
N THR A 330 -21.00 -4.33 -3.22
CA THR A 330 -20.10 -3.17 -3.12
C THR A 330 -20.88 -1.89 -3.35
N THR A 331 -20.56 -0.84 -2.60
CA THR A 331 -21.17 0.50 -2.79
C THR A 331 -20.09 1.50 -3.15
N ARG A 332 -20.37 2.36 -4.15
CA ARG A 332 -19.53 3.49 -4.56
C ARG A 332 -20.40 4.68 -4.86
N ASN A 333 -20.20 5.79 -4.16
CA ASN A 333 -21.04 6.99 -4.31
C ASN A 333 -22.55 6.66 -4.23
N PHE A 334 -22.92 5.95 -3.18
CA PHE A 334 -24.29 5.48 -2.95
C PHE A 334 -24.76 5.85 -1.55
N PRO A 335 -26.03 6.23 -1.34
CA PRO A 335 -26.52 6.75 -0.06
C PRO A 335 -26.63 5.70 1.05
N LEU A 336 -26.53 4.41 0.72
CA LEU A 336 -26.56 3.31 1.69
C LEU A 336 -25.22 2.59 1.74
N THR A 337 -24.83 2.20 2.94
CA THR A 337 -23.68 1.31 3.17
C THR A 337 -24.01 -0.12 2.72
N VAL A 338 -22.98 -0.94 2.52
CA VAL A 338 -23.15 -2.38 2.22
C VAL A 338 -24.00 -3.07 3.29
N ALA A 339 -23.78 -2.77 4.58
CA ALA A 339 -24.53 -3.34 5.70
C ALA A 339 -26.04 -2.96 5.64
N GLU A 340 -26.36 -1.71 5.33
CA GLU A 340 -27.72 -1.24 5.19
C GLU A 340 -28.43 -1.87 3.96
N LEU A 341 -27.71 -1.98 2.82
CA LEU A 341 -28.23 -2.67 1.65
C LEU A 341 -28.55 -4.13 1.95
N ARG A 342 -27.62 -4.85 2.61
CA ARG A 342 -27.87 -6.26 3.03
C ARG A 342 -29.08 -6.37 3.94
N LYS A 343 -29.18 -5.49 4.94
CA LYS A 343 -30.33 -5.49 5.87
C LYS A 343 -31.65 -5.26 5.16
N ARG A 344 -31.69 -4.38 4.15
CA ARG A 344 -32.92 -4.05 3.41
C ARG A 344 -33.29 -5.08 2.34
N SER A 345 -32.29 -5.71 1.70
CA SER A 345 -32.48 -6.68 0.62
C SER A 345 -32.56 -8.12 1.09
N ASN A 346 -32.06 -8.45 2.30
CA ASN A 346 -31.81 -9.81 2.81
C ASN A 346 -30.82 -10.64 1.98
N ILE A 347 -30.11 -10.06 1.01
CA ILE A 347 -29.10 -10.75 0.19
C ILE A 347 -27.94 -11.18 1.10
N LYS A 348 -27.62 -12.48 1.10
CA LYS A 348 -26.52 -13.06 1.88
C LYS A 348 -25.17 -12.77 1.21
N GLU A 349 -24.10 -12.86 1.99
CA GLU A 349 -22.74 -12.67 1.47
C GLU A 349 -22.21 -13.86 0.69
N GLY A 350 -21.43 -13.58 -0.38
CA GLY A 350 -20.75 -14.56 -1.22
C GLY A 350 -21.55 -15.00 -2.45
N GLY A 351 -21.12 -16.11 -3.08
CA GLY A 351 -21.60 -16.54 -4.39
C GLY A 351 -20.82 -15.91 -5.53
N ASP A 352 -21.20 -16.25 -6.77
CA ASP A 352 -20.47 -15.84 -7.98
C ASP A 352 -20.98 -14.51 -8.55
N ILE A 353 -22.15 -14.05 -8.07
CA ILE A 353 -22.75 -12.78 -8.49
C ILE A 353 -22.18 -11.65 -7.64
N TYR A 354 -21.86 -10.56 -8.32
CA TYR A 354 -21.44 -9.31 -7.73
C TYR A 354 -22.47 -8.22 -8.02
N LEU A 355 -22.74 -7.36 -7.05
CA LEU A 355 -23.66 -6.24 -7.17
C LEU A 355 -22.95 -4.94 -6.77
N PHE A 356 -22.76 -4.05 -7.72
CA PHE A 356 -22.38 -2.66 -7.45
C PHE A 356 -23.61 -1.78 -7.28
N ALA A 357 -23.70 -1.07 -6.17
CA ALA A 357 -24.65 0.02 -6.04
C ALA A 357 -23.91 1.35 -6.18
N THR A 358 -24.27 2.12 -7.21
CA THR A 358 -23.62 3.39 -7.53
C THR A 358 -24.65 4.44 -7.98
N THR A 359 -24.18 5.70 -8.15
CA THR A 359 -24.97 6.80 -8.71
C THR A 359 -24.34 7.19 -10.03
N LEU A 360 -25.15 7.29 -11.08
CA LEU A 360 -24.76 7.77 -12.41
C LEU A 360 -24.63 9.30 -12.43
N TYR A 361 -24.05 9.84 -13.50
CA TYR A 361 -23.91 11.29 -13.68
C TYR A 361 -25.28 12.01 -13.75
N SER A 362 -26.31 11.34 -14.27
CA SER A 362 -27.70 11.81 -14.24
C SER A 362 -28.28 11.97 -12.84
N GLY A 363 -27.63 11.48 -11.79
CA GLY A 363 -28.16 11.38 -10.43
C GLY A 363 -28.99 10.10 -10.18
N GLN A 364 -29.22 9.30 -11.21
CA GLN A 364 -29.94 8.01 -11.07
C GLN A 364 -29.12 7.02 -10.23
N ARG A 365 -29.76 6.36 -9.28
CA ARG A 365 -29.15 5.34 -8.43
C ARG A 365 -29.39 3.98 -9.04
N VAL A 366 -28.31 3.24 -9.31
CA VAL A 366 -28.37 1.98 -10.02
C VAL A 366 -27.63 0.88 -9.26
N PRO A 367 -28.30 -0.20 -8.85
CA PRO A 367 -27.67 -1.49 -8.64
C PRO A 367 -27.36 -2.13 -10.00
N VAL A 368 -26.15 -2.65 -10.13
CA VAL A 368 -25.66 -3.30 -11.35
C VAL A 368 -25.24 -4.71 -10.98
N SER A 369 -25.81 -5.73 -11.61
CA SER A 369 -25.30 -7.09 -11.50
C SER A 369 -24.22 -7.32 -12.57
N TYR A 370 -23.18 -8.05 -12.20
CA TYR A 370 -22.07 -8.32 -13.09
C TYR A 370 -21.33 -9.60 -12.69
N THR A 371 -20.63 -10.16 -13.68
CA THR A 371 -19.66 -11.23 -13.50
C THR A 371 -18.24 -10.69 -13.64
N HIS A 372 -17.33 -11.22 -12.84
CA HIS A 372 -15.92 -10.88 -12.94
C HIS A 372 -15.33 -11.48 -14.22
N LEU A 373 -14.78 -10.64 -15.09
CA LEU A 373 -13.97 -11.11 -16.21
C LEU A 373 -12.62 -11.61 -15.65
N THR A 374 -12.54 -12.92 -15.42
CA THR A 374 -11.23 -13.57 -15.31
C THR A 374 -10.67 -13.64 -16.73
N LEU A 375 -9.75 -12.74 -17.06
CA LEU A 375 -8.95 -12.90 -18.29
C LEU A 375 -8.28 -14.27 -18.21
N PRO A 376 -8.36 -15.10 -19.27
CA PRO A 376 -7.64 -16.36 -19.28
C PRO A 376 -6.16 -16.06 -19.07
N THR A 377 -5.58 -16.64 -18.04
CA THR A 377 -4.14 -16.70 -17.86
C THR A 377 -3.59 -17.36 -19.12
N ASN A 378 -2.96 -16.58 -19.99
CA ASN A 378 -2.17 -17.14 -21.08
C ASN A 378 -1.05 -17.97 -20.45
N SER A 379 -1.32 -19.24 -20.22
CA SER A 379 -0.32 -20.27 -20.05
C SER A 379 0.43 -20.37 -21.38
N ARG A 380 1.43 -19.53 -21.58
CA ARG A 380 2.49 -19.84 -22.55
C ARG A 380 3.44 -20.80 -21.87
N VAL A 381 3.37 -22.03 -22.33
CA VAL A 381 4.34 -23.11 -22.19
C VAL A 381 5.75 -22.61 -22.56
#